data_ef0a179b997618b9939de30e8b15bd16
#
_entry.id   ef0a179b997618b9939de30e8b15bd16
#
_cell.length_a   1.000
_cell.length_b   1.000
_cell.length_c   1.000
_cell.angle_alpha   90.00
_cell.angle_beta   90.00
_cell.angle_gamma   90.00
#
_symmetry.space_group_name_H-M   'P 1'
#
loop_
_entity.id
_entity.type
_entity.pdbx_description
1 polymer ?
#
loop_
_entity_poly.entity_id
_entity_poly.type
_entity_poly.pdbx_seq_one_letter_code
_entity_poly.pdbx_strand_id
1 'polypeptide(L)'
;NIPDKKAKREVFINYLHGIQFLPEFLDANVKISKQAISEVDSQKHIILQFLDVVLGSMAFKLNKKDRIKVLETGKRGRRTIAKEKVYKHIYSRIRILYPNFNIGITTGKSNFSDLLNMPYRHWSFKPKNHEIE
;
A
#
# COMPACT_ATOMS: atom_id res chain seq x y z
N ASN A 1 3.31 2.38 -12.79
CA ASN A 1 3.75 2.22 -14.19
C ASN A 1 5.24 2.44 -14.29
N ILE A 2 5.97 1.43 -14.73
CA ILE A 2 7.40 1.53 -15.02
C ILE A 2 7.55 2.25 -16.38
N PRO A 3 8.49 3.19 -16.51
CA PRO A 3 8.66 3.91 -17.75
C PRO A 3 8.99 2.97 -18.94
N ASP A 4 8.24 3.09 -20.05
CA ASP A 4 8.37 2.20 -21.21
C ASP A 4 9.71 2.30 -21.95
N LYS A 5 10.47 3.37 -21.78
CA LYS A 5 11.78 3.53 -22.43
C LYS A 5 12.88 2.87 -21.61
N LYS A 6 13.69 1.99 -22.24
CA LYS A 6 14.81 1.24 -21.63
C LYS A 6 15.70 2.12 -20.74
N ALA A 7 16.07 3.32 -21.19
CA ALA A 7 16.90 4.25 -20.41
C ALA A 7 16.20 4.73 -19.12
N LYS A 8 14.90 5.00 -19.15
CA LYS A 8 14.14 5.42 -17.97
C LYS A 8 13.98 4.28 -16.96
N ARG A 9 13.84 3.05 -17.47
CA ARG A 9 13.79 1.84 -16.63
C ARG A 9 15.09 1.64 -15.87
N GLU A 10 16.21 1.77 -16.56
CA GLU A 10 17.53 1.62 -15.95
C GLU A 10 17.79 2.69 -14.87
N VAL A 11 17.43 3.95 -15.14
CA VAL A 11 17.46 5.02 -14.14
C VAL A 11 16.61 4.68 -12.92
N PHE A 12 15.41 4.15 -13.11
CA PHE A 12 14.51 3.75 -12.03
C PHE A 12 15.09 2.59 -11.19
N ILE A 13 15.65 1.56 -11.86
CA ILE A 13 16.32 0.45 -11.17
C ILE A 13 17.53 0.94 -10.38
N ASN A 14 18.34 1.85 -10.95
CA ASN A 14 19.48 2.45 -10.26
C ASN A 14 19.03 3.27 -9.04
N TYR A 15 17.91 4.00 -9.14
CA TYR A 15 17.33 4.71 -8.02
C TYR A 15 16.91 3.76 -6.90
N LEU A 16 16.16 2.70 -7.21
CA LEU A 16 15.76 1.69 -6.23
C LEU A 16 16.96 1.02 -5.56
N HIS A 17 17.97 0.66 -6.35
CA HIS A 17 19.24 0.13 -5.81
C HIS A 17 19.94 1.14 -4.90
N GLY A 18 19.90 2.44 -5.24
CA GLY A 18 20.49 3.52 -4.46
C GLY A 18 19.86 3.71 -3.08
N ILE A 19 18.60 3.33 -2.89
CA ILE A 19 17.88 3.47 -1.61
C ILE A 19 18.62 2.73 -0.47
N GLN A 20 19.28 1.62 -0.74
CA GLN A 20 20.03 0.86 0.27
C GLN A 20 21.16 1.66 0.95
N PHE A 21 21.62 2.75 0.33
CA PHE A 21 22.70 3.59 0.87
C PHE A 21 22.16 4.75 1.72
N LEU A 22 20.85 4.88 1.87
CA LEU A 22 20.27 5.84 2.82
C LEU A 22 20.55 5.36 4.25
N PRO A 23 20.82 6.29 5.20
CA PRO A 23 21.19 5.97 6.57
C PRO A 23 20.25 4.94 7.22
N GLU A 24 18.95 5.13 7.05
CA GLU A 24 17.92 4.25 7.64
C GLU A 24 17.97 2.81 7.11
N PHE A 25 18.42 2.64 5.86
CA PHE A 25 18.55 1.31 5.23
C PHE A 25 19.91 0.68 5.55
N LEU A 26 20.95 1.49 5.72
CA LEU A 26 22.27 1.03 6.18
C LEU A 26 22.19 0.53 7.62
N ASP A 27 21.58 1.29 8.52
CA ASP A 27 21.36 0.91 9.92
C ASP A 27 20.53 -0.38 10.02
N ALA A 28 19.61 -0.55 9.08
CA ALA A 28 18.77 -1.73 8.96
C ALA A 28 19.46 -2.93 8.30
N ASN A 29 20.69 -2.77 7.82
CA ASN A 29 21.43 -3.77 7.02
C ASN A 29 20.61 -4.31 5.83
N VAL A 30 19.79 -3.44 5.21
CA VAL A 30 18.99 -3.80 4.04
C VAL A 30 19.85 -3.75 2.79
N LYS A 31 19.92 -4.87 2.06
CA LYS A 31 20.65 -4.97 0.79
C LYS A 31 19.67 -5.15 -0.36
N ILE A 32 19.77 -4.29 -1.36
CA ILE A 32 18.92 -4.34 -2.57
C ILE A 32 19.83 -4.65 -3.77
N SER A 33 19.78 -5.88 -4.27
CA SER A 33 20.53 -6.26 -5.48
C SER A 33 19.78 -5.81 -6.73
N LYS A 34 20.48 -5.25 -7.73
CA LYS A 34 19.88 -4.93 -9.04
C LYS A 34 19.24 -6.13 -9.71
N GLN A 35 19.85 -7.31 -9.56
CA GLN A 35 19.35 -8.56 -10.12
C GLN A 35 18.04 -9.03 -9.46
N ALA A 36 17.77 -8.60 -8.23
CA ALA A 36 16.52 -8.88 -7.52
C ALA A 36 15.36 -7.95 -7.93
N ILE A 37 15.66 -6.88 -8.69
CA ILE A 37 14.65 -5.95 -9.20
C ILE A 37 14.22 -6.43 -10.58
N SER A 38 13.00 -6.95 -10.69
CA SER A 38 12.45 -7.44 -11.96
C SER A 38 11.08 -6.83 -12.25
N GLU A 39 10.79 -6.69 -13.54
CA GLU A 39 9.43 -6.35 -13.98
C GLU A 39 8.57 -7.60 -13.94
N VAL A 40 7.34 -7.44 -13.49
CA VAL A 40 6.34 -8.50 -13.50
C VAL A 40 5.06 -8.00 -14.16
N ASP A 41 4.47 -8.84 -14.98
CA ASP A 41 3.14 -8.60 -15.53
C ASP A 41 2.10 -8.83 -14.43
N SER A 42 1.55 -7.74 -13.91
CA SER A 42 0.57 -7.80 -12.81
C SER A 42 -0.68 -8.64 -13.17
N GLN A 43 -1.04 -8.72 -14.45
CA GLN A 43 -2.18 -9.54 -14.89
C GLN A 43 -1.92 -11.05 -14.73
N LYS A 44 -0.65 -11.46 -14.76
CA LYS A 44 -0.22 -12.85 -14.60
C LYS A 44 0.28 -13.16 -13.19
N HIS A 45 0.33 -12.17 -12.30
CA HIS A 45 0.92 -12.32 -10.97
C HIS A 45 -0.13 -12.19 -9.87
N ILE A 46 -0.66 -13.32 -9.40
CA ILE A 46 -1.79 -13.38 -8.46
C ILE A 46 -1.52 -12.63 -7.15
N ILE A 47 -0.28 -12.63 -6.65
CA ILE A 47 0.08 -11.92 -5.42
C ILE A 47 -0.05 -10.41 -5.60
N LEU A 48 0.37 -9.86 -6.76
CA LEU A 48 0.21 -8.44 -7.06
C LEU A 48 -1.25 -8.06 -7.20
N GLN A 49 -2.06 -8.89 -7.88
CA GLN A 49 -3.51 -8.66 -7.98
C GLN A 49 -4.16 -8.65 -6.59
N PHE A 50 -3.76 -9.58 -5.72
CA PHE A 50 -4.26 -9.60 -4.35
C PHE A 50 -3.84 -8.35 -3.57
N LEU A 51 -2.59 -7.91 -3.71
CA LEU A 51 -2.07 -6.69 -3.09
C LEU A 51 -2.88 -5.46 -3.54
N ASP A 52 -3.19 -5.35 -4.83
CA ASP A 52 -4.00 -4.26 -5.38
C ASP A 52 -5.41 -4.23 -4.78
N VAL A 53 -6.03 -5.41 -4.57
CA VAL A 53 -7.35 -5.51 -3.91
C VAL A 53 -7.26 -5.04 -2.46
N VAL A 54 -6.22 -5.46 -1.72
CA VAL A 54 -5.99 -5.05 -0.33
C VAL A 54 -5.77 -3.54 -0.24
N LEU A 55 -4.82 -3.00 -1.01
CA LEU A 55 -4.52 -1.56 -1.03
C LEU A 55 -5.72 -0.73 -1.49
N GLY A 56 -6.40 -1.17 -2.54
CA GLY A 56 -7.60 -0.51 -3.06
C GLY A 56 -8.74 -0.47 -2.03
N SER A 57 -8.89 -1.53 -1.22
CA SER A 57 -9.90 -1.58 -0.16
C SER A 57 -9.57 -0.62 0.98
N MET A 58 -8.29 -0.49 1.36
CA MET A 58 -7.83 0.45 2.38
C MET A 58 -7.98 1.90 1.91
N ALA A 59 -7.53 2.19 0.68
CA ALA A 59 -7.69 3.51 0.07
C ALA A 59 -9.18 3.91 -0.06
N PHE A 60 -10.06 2.97 -0.40
CA PHE A 60 -11.50 3.20 -0.46
C PHE A 60 -12.05 3.69 0.89
N LYS A 61 -11.61 3.10 2.00
CA LYS A 61 -12.05 3.47 3.35
C LYS A 61 -11.41 4.77 3.82
N LEU A 62 -10.10 4.95 3.66
CA LEU A 62 -9.37 6.16 4.04
C LEU A 62 -9.92 7.40 3.35
N ASN A 63 -10.24 7.29 2.07
CA ASN A 63 -10.84 8.37 1.28
C ASN A 63 -12.37 8.51 1.48
N LYS A 64 -12.94 7.88 2.50
CA LYS A 64 -14.37 7.95 2.87
C LYS A 64 -15.33 7.63 1.70
N LYS A 65 -14.86 6.88 0.69
CA LYS A 65 -15.66 6.50 -0.48
C LYS A 65 -16.84 5.60 -0.14
N ASP A 66 -16.81 4.93 1.03
CA ASP A 66 -17.92 4.17 1.61
C ASP A 66 -19.15 5.03 1.97
N ARG A 67 -18.96 6.35 2.10
CA ARG A 67 -20.02 7.31 2.46
C ARG A 67 -20.67 7.98 1.25
N ILE A 68 -20.12 7.79 0.05
CA ILE A 68 -20.64 8.42 -1.18
C ILE A 68 -22.03 7.86 -1.48
N LYS A 69 -22.98 8.79 -1.65
CA LYS A 69 -24.37 8.51 -2.03
C LYS A 69 -24.58 8.90 -3.50
N VAL A 70 -25.47 8.21 -4.16
CA VAL A 70 -25.92 8.56 -5.51
C VAL A 70 -26.83 9.79 -5.39
N LEU A 71 -26.56 10.85 -6.15
CA LEU A 71 -27.26 12.13 -6.09
C LEU A 71 -28.79 11.97 -6.27
N GLU A 72 -29.19 11.16 -7.24
CA GLU A 72 -30.59 10.95 -7.61
C GLU A 72 -31.42 10.22 -6.53
N THR A 73 -30.80 9.31 -5.80
CA THR A 73 -31.51 8.43 -4.86
C THR A 73 -31.21 8.73 -3.39
N GLY A 74 -30.19 9.51 -3.10
CA GLY A 74 -29.68 9.73 -1.75
C GLY A 74 -29.14 8.47 -1.06
N LYS A 75 -29.11 7.33 -1.76
CA LYS A 75 -28.68 6.01 -1.25
C LYS A 75 -27.29 5.65 -1.78
N ARG A 76 -26.59 4.76 -1.09
CA ARG A 76 -25.31 4.24 -1.56
C ARG A 76 -25.53 3.28 -2.72
N GLY A 77 -24.72 3.42 -3.78
CA GLY A 77 -24.77 2.55 -4.95
C GLY A 77 -24.35 1.11 -4.63
N ARG A 78 -24.86 0.13 -5.39
CA ARG A 78 -24.52 -1.30 -5.23
C ARG A 78 -23.02 -1.56 -5.23
N ARG A 79 -22.26 -0.87 -6.10
CA ARG A 79 -20.79 -0.96 -6.19
C ARG A 79 -20.10 -0.48 -4.90
N THR A 80 -20.57 0.61 -4.31
CA THR A 80 -20.07 1.15 -3.03
C THR A 80 -20.28 0.14 -1.89
N ILE A 81 -21.47 -0.46 -1.83
CA ILE A 81 -21.82 -1.48 -0.83
C ILE A 81 -20.94 -2.73 -1.00
N ALA A 82 -20.73 -3.18 -2.24
CA ALA A 82 -19.88 -4.35 -2.52
C ALA A 82 -18.42 -4.08 -2.09
N LYS A 83 -17.85 -2.93 -2.42
CA LYS A 83 -16.50 -2.54 -2.01
C LYS A 83 -16.37 -2.44 -0.49
N GLU A 84 -17.39 -1.94 0.20
CA GLU A 84 -17.39 -1.90 1.67
C GLU A 84 -17.37 -3.32 2.28
N LYS A 85 -18.09 -4.27 1.70
CA LYS A 85 -18.06 -5.68 2.14
C LYS A 85 -16.67 -6.29 1.98
N VAL A 86 -16.00 -6.04 0.84
CA VAL A 86 -14.62 -6.48 0.61
C VAL A 86 -13.68 -5.87 1.64
N TYR A 87 -13.76 -4.56 1.86
CA TYR A 87 -12.97 -3.90 2.90
C TYR A 87 -13.18 -4.53 4.29
N LYS A 88 -14.44 -4.72 4.71
CA LYS A 88 -14.75 -5.31 6.03
C LYS A 88 -14.19 -6.72 6.17
N HIS A 89 -14.25 -7.53 5.11
CA HIS A 89 -13.66 -8.86 5.11
C HIS A 89 -12.13 -8.81 5.26
N ILE A 90 -11.45 -8.01 4.46
CA ILE A 90 -9.99 -7.84 4.53
C ILE A 90 -9.58 -7.30 5.91
N TYR A 91 -10.27 -6.28 6.40
CA TYR A 91 -10.02 -5.69 7.71
C TYR A 91 -10.14 -6.71 8.85
N SER A 92 -11.17 -7.56 8.82
CA SER A 92 -11.34 -8.62 9.82
C SER A 92 -10.21 -9.65 9.78
N ARG A 93 -9.73 -10.01 8.57
CA ARG A 93 -8.59 -10.93 8.40
C ARG A 93 -7.27 -10.33 8.92
N ILE A 94 -7.03 -9.06 8.64
CA ILE A 94 -5.86 -8.37 9.17
C ILE A 94 -5.90 -8.34 10.71
N ARG A 95 -7.07 -8.09 11.31
CA ARG A 95 -7.21 -8.06 12.77
C ARG A 95 -7.05 -9.42 13.47
N ILE A 96 -7.22 -10.52 12.78
CA ILE A 96 -6.85 -11.84 13.30
C ILE A 96 -5.33 -11.94 13.48
N LEU A 97 -4.56 -11.42 12.51
CA LEU A 97 -3.10 -11.44 12.52
C LEU A 97 -2.53 -10.32 13.40
N TYR A 98 -3.20 -9.18 13.46
CA TYR A 98 -2.79 -8.00 14.21
C TYR A 98 -4.01 -7.36 14.89
N PRO A 99 -4.36 -7.76 16.12
CA PRO A 99 -5.60 -7.35 16.81
C PRO A 99 -5.76 -5.83 16.98
N ASN A 100 -4.65 -5.11 17.18
CA ASN A 100 -4.63 -3.65 17.38
C ASN A 100 -4.57 -2.86 16.07
N PHE A 101 -4.76 -3.53 14.93
CA PHE A 101 -4.74 -2.86 13.62
C PHE A 101 -5.77 -1.76 13.52
N ASN A 102 -5.31 -0.56 13.14
CA ASN A 102 -6.14 0.59 12.82
C ASN A 102 -5.68 1.22 11.52
N ILE A 103 -6.58 1.31 10.55
CA ILE A 103 -6.27 1.79 9.20
C ILE A 103 -5.74 3.24 9.16
N GLY A 104 -6.07 4.09 10.13
CA GLY A 104 -5.62 5.48 10.20
C GLY A 104 -4.25 5.67 10.85
N ILE A 105 -3.64 4.61 11.35
CA ILE A 105 -2.40 4.67 12.14
C ILE A 105 -1.30 3.90 11.41
N THR A 106 -0.16 4.56 11.18
CA THR A 106 1.04 3.90 10.66
C THR A 106 1.46 2.78 11.61
N THR A 107 1.64 1.58 11.06
CA THR A 107 2.10 0.41 11.83
C THR A 107 3.63 0.38 11.92
N GLY A 108 4.17 -0.30 12.93
CA GLY A 108 5.61 -0.56 13.05
C GLY A 108 6.43 0.63 13.52
N LYS A 109 5.87 1.51 14.36
CA LYS A 109 6.60 2.66 14.94
C LYS A 109 7.38 2.36 16.21
N SER A 110 7.06 1.26 16.89
CA SER A 110 7.54 1.03 18.25
C SER A 110 8.93 0.43 18.33
N ASN A 111 9.28 -0.51 17.46
CA ASN A 111 10.61 -1.12 17.42
C ASN A 111 10.97 -1.60 16.02
N PHE A 112 12.27 -1.58 15.68
CA PHE A 112 12.74 -2.05 14.38
C PHE A 112 12.50 -3.56 14.16
N SER A 113 12.60 -4.38 15.21
CA SER A 113 12.30 -5.82 15.14
C SER A 113 10.82 -6.08 14.79
N ASP A 114 9.91 -5.24 15.27
CA ASP A 114 8.48 -5.33 14.93
C ASP A 114 8.22 -5.05 13.46
N LEU A 115 9.12 -4.28 12.84
CA LEU A 115 9.04 -3.96 11.42
C LEU A 115 9.08 -5.21 10.52
N LEU A 116 9.87 -6.19 10.86
CA LEU A 116 10.07 -7.42 10.08
C LEU A 116 9.08 -8.54 10.46
N ASN A 117 8.60 -8.52 11.70
CA ASN A 117 7.77 -9.59 12.26
C ASN A 117 6.25 -9.35 12.13
N MET A 118 5.83 -8.14 11.76
CA MET A 118 4.40 -7.85 11.59
C MET A 118 3.89 -8.38 10.24
N PRO A 119 2.85 -9.21 10.23
CA PRO A 119 2.31 -9.84 9.02
C PRO A 119 1.63 -8.85 8.07
N TYR A 120 1.21 -7.70 8.57
CA TYR A 120 0.66 -6.61 7.76
C TYR A 120 1.17 -5.27 8.25
N ARG A 121 1.63 -4.45 7.33
CA ARG A 121 2.12 -3.11 7.62
C ARG A 121 1.64 -2.11 6.58
N HIS A 122 1.34 -0.91 7.02
CA HIS A 122 1.10 0.22 6.14
C HIS A 122 1.65 1.50 6.75
N TRP A 123 1.92 2.44 5.89
CA TRP A 123 2.38 3.77 6.23
C TRP A 123 1.37 4.80 5.73
N SER A 124 0.93 5.67 6.63
CA SER A 124 0.08 6.80 6.27
C SER A 124 0.96 7.96 5.85
N PHE A 125 1.12 8.17 4.56
CA PHE A 125 1.83 9.31 4.02
C PHE A 125 0.99 10.58 4.20
N LYS A 126 1.58 11.57 4.87
CA LYS A 126 1.03 12.94 4.93
C LYS A 126 2.09 13.85 4.33
N PRO A 127 1.85 14.45 3.15
CA PRO A 127 2.79 15.41 2.57
C PRO A 127 2.93 16.61 3.52
N LYS A 128 4.15 17.12 3.67
CA LYS A 128 4.42 18.29 4.53
C LYS A 128 3.78 19.55 3.98
N ASN A 129 3.69 19.65 2.66
CA ASN A 129 3.13 20.77 1.92
C ASN A 129 2.01 20.23 1.04
N HIS A 130 0.78 20.22 1.52
CA HIS A 130 -0.39 20.05 0.67
C HIS A 130 -1.26 21.28 0.86
N GLU A 131 -1.54 21.94 -0.23
CA GLU A 131 -2.59 22.94 -0.31
C GLU A 131 -3.91 22.17 -0.26
N ILE A 132 -4.81 22.62 0.60
CA ILE A 132 -6.18 22.11 0.65
C ILE A 132 -6.93 22.91 -0.40
N GLU A 133 -7.18 22.29 -1.58
CA GLU A 133 -8.13 22.83 -2.54
C GLU A 133 -9.55 22.69 -2.03
#